data_0f3608c41d5711e13bbba823ccba11f3
#
_entry.id   0f3608c41d5711e13bbba823ccba11f3
#
_cell.length_a   1.000
_cell.length_b   1.000
_cell.length_c   1.000
_cell.angle_alpha   90.00
_cell.angle_beta   90.00
_cell.angle_gamma   90.00
#
_symmetry.space_group_name_H-M   'P 1'
#
loop_
_entity.id
_entity.type
_entity.pdbx_description
1 polymer ?
#
loop_
_entity_poly.entity_id
_entity_poly.type
_entity_poly.pdbx_seq_one_letter_code
_entity_poly.pdbx_strand_id
1 'polypeptide(L)'
;MRSDRSPEVLTVNAACESFRPDVEEAAAKYGMSDYVDLILALMMQESSGNGPDVLQSSEGAYNTRYPQVPGGITDVDYSIECGIQELKYSMEKAGVKSPTDIGRIEMALQGYNFGADVYFSYLEENGITSWSEKTSEDFARMASGETPRAEDDPLYSAAGPWDYGDQKYPEHVLRYYHPGTD
;
A
#
# COMPACT_ATOMS: atom_id res chain seq x y z
N MET A 1 10.59 -35.10 4.70
CA MET A 1 11.01 -34.01 5.59
C MET A 1 10.45 -32.72 5.04
N ARG A 2 9.34 -32.20 5.60
CA ARG A 2 8.87 -30.84 5.32
C ARG A 2 9.81 -29.91 6.11
N SER A 3 10.51 -29.03 5.42
CA SER A 3 11.26 -27.95 6.09
C SER A 3 10.23 -27.00 6.71
N ASP A 4 10.11 -27.10 8.01
CA ASP A 4 9.38 -26.15 8.86
C ASP A 4 10.21 -24.86 8.90
N ARG A 5 10.15 -24.06 7.82
CA ARG A 5 10.62 -22.69 7.85
C ARG A 5 9.43 -21.85 8.33
N SER A 6 9.48 -21.46 9.59
CA SER A 6 8.66 -20.35 10.08
C SER A 6 8.81 -19.19 9.08
N PRO A 7 7.72 -18.50 8.70
CA PRO A 7 7.85 -17.37 7.80
C PRO A 7 8.82 -16.36 8.40
N GLU A 8 9.79 -15.94 7.60
CA GLU A 8 10.79 -14.96 8.01
C GLU A 8 10.07 -13.66 8.36
N VAL A 9 10.14 -13.25 9.64
CA VAL A 9 9.55 -12.00 10.11
C VAL A 9 10.45 -10.86 9.62
N LEU A 10 9.98 -10.09 8.64
CA LEU A 10 10.69 -8.94 8.13
C LEU A 10 10.33 -7.69 8.94
N THR A 11 11.30 -6.82 9.15
CA THR A 11 11.14 -5.53 9.83
C THR A 11 11.44 -4.37 8.89
N VAL A 12 10.86 -3.22 9.17
CA VAL A 12 11.21 -1.98 8.46
C VAL A 12 12.68 -1.63 8.74
N ASN A 13 13.34 -1.00 7.77
CA ASN A 13 14.74 -0.62 7.89
C ASN A 13 14.95 0.63 8.77
N ALA A 14 16.21 0.95 9.08
CA ALA A 14 16.56 2.11 9.90
C ALA A 14 16.14 3.44 9.26
N ALA A 15 16.14 3.54 7.94
CA ALA A 15 15.70 4.75 7.23
C ALA A 15 14.20 5.01 7.46
N CYS A 16 13.34 3.99 7.31
CA CYS A 16 11.92 4.10 7.63
C CYS A 16 11.70 4.40 9.12
N GLU A 17 12.40 3.71 10.02
CA GLU A 17 12.29 3.96 11.47
C GLU A 17 12.67 5.39 11.86
N SER A 18 13.61 6.01 11.13
CA SER A 18 13.98 7.40 11.39
C SER A 18 12.83 8.40 11.18
N PHE A 19 11.82 8.04 10.38
CA PHE A 19 10.62 8.84 10.14
C PHE A 19 9.49 8.57 11.14
N ARG A 20 9.66 7.66 12.09
CA ARG A 20 8.61 7.34 13.07
C ARG A 20 8.04 8.56 13.78
N PRO A 21 8.85 9.52 14.30
CA PRO A 21 8.30 10.72 14.94
C PRO A 21 7.42 11.56 14.00
N ASP A 22 7.84 11.72 12.75
CA ASP A 22 7.10 12.50 11.74
C ASP A 22 5.80 11.80 11.35
N VAL A 23 5.83 10.46 11.24
CA VAL A 23 4.65 9.63 10.98
C VAL A 23 3.68 9.67 12.16
N GLU A 24 4.17 9.60 13.41
CA GLU A 24 3.34 9.72 14.61
C GLU A 24 2.61 11.06 14.69
N GLU A 25 3.32 12.17 14.41
CA GLU A 25 2.73 13.51 14.38
C GLU A 25 1.65 13.63 13.30
N ALA A 26 1.94 13.23 12.08
CA ALA A 26 0.99 13.27 10.97
C ALA A 26 -0.20 12.31 11.20
N ALA A 27 0.04 11.10 11.70
CA ALA A 27 -0.99 10.14 12.02
C ALA A 27 -1.95 10.67 13.10
N ALA A 28 -1.44 11.33 14.13
CA ALA A 28 -2.27 11.98 15.16
C ALA A 28 -3.19 13.06 14.56
N LYS A 29 -2.67 13.86 13.63
CA LYS A 29 -3.42 14.91 12.93
C LYS A 29 -4.62 14.35 12.16
N TYR A 30 -4.49 13.16 11.59
CA TYR A 30 -5.53 12.55 10.75
C TYR A 30 -6.30 11.41 11.44
N GLY A 31 -6.11 11.19 12.74
CA GLY A 31 -6.79 10.12 13.49
C GLY A 31 -6.32 8.72 13.13
N MET A 32 -5.04 8.58 12.78
CA MET A 32 -4.40 7.34 12.33
C MET A 32 -3.33 6.83 13.31
N SER A 33 -3.32 7.30 14.56
CA SER A 33 -2.28 6.98 15.55
C SER A 33 -2.10 5.48 15.81
N ASP A 34 -3.17 4.71 15.73
CA ASP A 34 -3.12 3.25 15.92
C ASP A 34 -2.48 2.50 14.74
N TYR A 35 -2.23 3.19 13.63
CA TYR A 35 -1.75 2.61 12.37
C TYR A 35 -0.33 3.04 11.99
N VAL A 36 0.43 3.60 12.92
CA VAL A 36 1.82 4.06 12.67
C VAL A 36 2.69 2.94 12.10
N ASP A 37 2.62 1.74 12.67
CA ASP A 37 3.41 0.60 12.18
C ASP A 37 2.97 0.15 10.78
N LEU A 38 1.69 0.24 10.45
CA LEU A 38 1.20 -0.02 9.10
C LEU A 38 1.72 1.02 8.10
N ILE A 39 1.74 2.29 8.49
CA ILE A 39 2.27 3.38 7.65
C ILE A 39 3.77 3.21 7.40
N LEU A 40 4.53 2.79 8.40
CA LEU A 40 5.96 2.50 8.24
C LEU A 40 6.19 1.27 7.34
N ALA A 41 5.37 0.23 7.44
CA ALA A 41 5.40 -0.91 6.53
C ALA A 41 5.07 -0.50 5.08
N LEU A 42 4.10 0.39 4.90
CA LEU A 42 3.78 1.00 3.61
C LEU A 42 4.98 1.77 3.04
N MET A 43 5.61 2.62 3.85
CA MET A 43 6.82 3.38 3.47
C MET A 43 7.95 2.44 3.05
N MET A 44 8.13 1.34 3.78
CA MET A 44 9.14 0.32 3.44
C MET A 44 8.91 -0.24 2.04
N GLN A 45 7.67 -0.55 1.68
CA GLN A 45 7.31 -1.06 0.36
C GLN A 45 7.45 0.01 -0.73
N GLU A 46 7.04 1.25 -0.47
CA GLU A 46 7.01 2.31 -1.46
C GLU A 46 8.40 2.84 -1.82
N SER A 47 9.24 3.08 -0.83
CA SER A 47 10.52 3.78 -1.03
C SER A 47 11.70 3.22 -0.22
N SER A 48 11.44 2.32 0.72
CA SER A 48 12.42 1.93 1.75
C SER A 48 12.96 3.12 2.55
N GLY A 49 12.18 4.20 2.65
CA GLY A 49 12.56 5.44 3.31
C GLY A 49 13.52 6.33 2.50
N ASN A 50 13.59 6.12 1.18
CA ASN A 50 14.47 6.88 0.30
C ASN A 50 13.73 7.97 -0.49
N GLY A 51 14.43 9.06 -0.74
CA GLY A 51 13.91 10.18 -1.52
C GLY A 51 12.91 11.05 -0.75
N PRO A 52 12.44 12.16 -1.34
CA PRO A 52 11.49 13.06 -0.70
C PRO A 52 10.05 12.57 -0.73
N ASP A 53 9.65 11.75 -1.73
CA ASP A 53 8.31 11.18 -1.83
C ASP A 53 8.27 9.76 -1.22
N VAL A 54 8.48 9.71 0.11
CA VAL A 54 8.67 8.45 0.85
C VAL A 54 7.45 7.52 0.85
N LEU A 55 6.24 8.06 0.68
CA LEU A 55 5.00 7.29 0.55
C LEU A 55 4.48 7.19 -0.90
N GLN A 56 5.28 7.66 -1.88
CA GLN A 56 4.93 7.64 -3.31
C GLN A 56 3.52 8.18 -3.57
N SER A 57 3.20 9.30 -2.92
CA SER A 57 1.87 9.91 -2.92
C SER A 57 1.71 11.06 -3.91
N SER A 58 2.71 11.29 -4.77
CA SER A 58 2.73 12.41 -5.73
C SER A 58 1.55 12.41 -6.69
N GLU A 59 1.12 11.25 -7.18
CA GLU A 59 0.05 11.12 -8.18
C GLU A 59 -1.34 11.07 -7.54
N GLY A 60 -1.41 11.01 -6.22
CA GLY A 60 -2.66 10.90 -5.47
C GLY A 60 -3.45 12.21 -5.38
N ALA A 61 -4.74 12.08 -5.07
CA ALA A 61 -5.69 13.18 -5.01
C ALA A 61 -5.39 14.21 -3.90
N TYR A 62 -4.66 13.80 -2.85
CA TYR A 62 -4.30 14.70 -1.74
C TYR A 62 -3.10 15.60 -2.04
N ASN A 63 -2.32 15.28 -3.09
CA ASN A 63 -1.27 16.18 -3.56
C ASN A 63 -1.87 17.33 -4.38
N THR A 64 -2.00 18.48 -3.75
CA THR A 64 -2.50 19.73 -4.36
C THR A 64 -1.42 20.81 -4.49
N ARG A 65 -0.18 20.54 -4.06
CA ARG A 65 0.91 21.51 -4.03
C ARG A 65 2.01 21.26 -5.06
N TYR A 66 2.21 20.00 -5.43
CA TYR A 66 3.27 19.56 -6.33
C TYR A 66 2.68 18.97 -7.62
N PRO A 67 3.46 18.84 -8.70
CA PRO A 67 2.99 18.15 -9.90
C PRO A 67 2.54 16.72 -9.59
N GLN A 68 1.38 16.33 -10.11
CA GLN A 68 0.85 14.96 -9.97
C GLN A 68 1.51 14.02 -10.99
N VAL A 69 2.79 13.83 -10.84
CA VAL A 69 3.62 12.91 -11.63
C VAL A 69 4.52 12.10 -10.70
N PRO A 70 5.04 10.95 -11.11
CA PRO A 70 5.95 10.17 -10.28
C PRO A 70 7.10 11.03 -9.74
N GLY A 71 7.30 11.02 -8.41
CA GLY A 71 8.34 11.80 -7.74
C GLY A 71 8.12 13.31 -7.75
N GLY A 72 6.91 13.80 -8.01
CA GLY A 72 6.60 15.23 -8.03
C GLY A 72 6.74 15.92 -6.69
N ILE A 73 6.44 15.24 -5.58
CA ILE A 73 6.59 15.78 -4.22
C ILE A 73 8.08 15.82 -3.84
N THR A 74 8.54 16.99 -3.41
CA THR A 74 9.93 17.23 -2.98
C THR A 74 10.05 17.58 -1.49
N ASP A 75 8.97 17.44 -0.74
CA ASP A 75 8.85 17.70 0.69
C ASP A 75 8.41 16.40 1.38
N VAL A 76 9.28 15.85 2.23
CA VAL A 76 9.06 14.56 2.92
C VAL A 76 7.84 14.62 3.82
N ASP A 77 7.68 15.67 4.62
CA ASP A 77 6.56 15.79 5.55
C ASP A 77 5.23 15.86 4.79
N TYR A 78 5.24 16.55 3.66
CA TYR A 78 4.07 16.62 2.79
C TYR A 78 3.75 15.28 2.11
N SER A 79 4.76 14.51 1.70
CA SER A 79 4.56 13.14 1.20
C SER A 79 3.91 12.25 2.27
N ILE A 80 4.39 12.33 3.52
CA ILE A 80 3.82 11.58 4.65
C ILE A 80 2.36 11.96 4.87
N GLU A 81 2.04 13.27 4.92
CA GLU A 81 0.66 13.72 5.09
C GLU A 81 -0.27 13.28 3.96
N CYS A 82 0.17 13.38 2.71
CA CYS A 82 -0.61 12.92 1.56
C CYS A 82 -0.86 11.41 1.59
N GLY A 83 0.20 10.62 1.83
CA GLY A 83 0.11 9.17 1.87
C GLY A 83 -0.76 8.65 3.01
N ILE A 84 -0.70 9.26 4.19
CA ILE A 84 -1.58 8.92 5.33
C ILE A 84 -3.04 9.17 4.98
N GLN A 85 -3.36 10.30 4.34
CA GLN A 85 -4.73 10.61 3.93
C GLN A 85 -5.25 9.64 2.87
N GLU A 86 -4.43 9.26 1.91
CA GLU A 86 -4.78 8.25 0.90
C GLU A 86 -5.02 6.88 1.52
N LEU A 87 -4.14 6.44 2.43
CA LEU A 87 -4.32 5.19 3.15
C LEU A 87 -5.60 5.21 3.99
N LYS A 88 -5.83 6.30 4.73
CA LYS A 88 -7.06 6.48 5.52
C LYS A 88 -8.30 6.37 4.64
N TYR A 89 -8.34 7.06 3.51
CA TYR A 89 -9.45 7.01 2.58
C TYR A 89 -9.73 5.58 2.09
N SER A 90 -8.68 4.85 1.71
CA SER A 90 -8.79 3.46 1.28
C SER A 90 -9.25 2.54 2.42
N MET A 91 -8.78 2.77 3.65
CA MET A 91 -9.21 2.04 4.84
C MET A 91 -10.68 2.28 5.18
N GLU A 92 -11.17 3.50 5.01
CA GLU A 92 -12.59 3.85 5.19
C GLU A 92 -13.46 3.13 4.15
N LYS A 93 -13.02 3.09 2.88
CA LYS A 93 -13.69 2.32 1.82
C LYS A 93 -13.75 0.83 2.12
N ALA A 94 -12.67 0.25 2.63
CA ALA A 94 -12.60 -1.15 3.03
C ALA A 94 -13.39 -1.45 4.32
N GLY A 95 -13.71 -0.43 5.12
CA GLY A 95 -14.38 -0.58 6.40
C GLY A 95 -13.48 -1.17 7.49
N VAL A 96 -12.18 -0.87 7.50
CA VAL A 96 -11.21 -1.33 8.51
C VAL A 96 -11.66 -0.91 9.92
N LYS A 97 -11.64 -1.86 10.87
CA LYS A 97 -12.14 -1.67 12.23
C LYS A 97 -11.04 -1.50 13.27
N SER A 98 -9.87 -2.11 13.05
CA SER A 98 -8.76 -2.10 13.99
C SER A 98 -7.44 -2.45 13.30
N PRO A 99 -6.28 -2.23 13.95
CA PRO A 99 -4.98 -2.65 13.44
C PRO A 99 -4.83 -4.15 13.15
N THR A 100 -5.68 -5.00 13.74
CA THR A 100 -5.67 -6.45 13.53
C THR A 100 -6.72 -6.93 12.51
N ASP A 101 -7.46 -6.04 11.89
CA ASP A 101 -8.46 -6.35 10.86
C ASP A 101 -7.78 -6.59 9.50
N ILE A 102 -6.95 -7.62 9.44
CA ILE A 102 -6.03 -7.90 8.32
C ILE A 102 -6.78 -8.04 7.00
N GLY A 103 -7.90 -8.74 6.96
CA GLY A 103 -8.63 -8.96 5.70
C GLY A 103 -9.12 -7.66 5.06
N ARG A 104 -9.56 -6.66 5.85
CA ARG A 104 -9.93 -5.35 5.33
C ARG A 104 -8.73 -4.46 5.05
N ILE A 105 -7.66 -4.60 5.83
CA ILE A 105 -6.38 -3.93 5.57
C ILE A 105 -5.81 -4.38 4.22
N GLU A 106 -5.88 -5.66 3.88
CA GLU A 106 -5.47 -6.16 2.55
C GLU A 106 -6.21 -5.44 1.41
N MET A 107 -7.53 -5.31 1.50
CA MET A 107 -8.30 -4.56 0.50
C MET A 107 -7.89 -3.07 0.47
N ALA A 108 -7.70 -2.45 1.63
CA ALA A 108 -7.28 -1.06 1.73
C ALA A 108 -5.91 -0.82 1.09
N LEU A 109 -4.95 -1.70 1.33
CA LEU A 109 -3.61 -1.63 0.74
C LEU A 109 -3.66 -1.81 -0.79
N GLN A 110 -4.45 -2.76 -1.28
CA GLN A 110 -4.61 -2.91 -2.73
C GLN A 110 -5.26 -1.67 -3.36
N GLY A 111 -6.23 -1.07 -2.69
CA GLY A 111 -6.84 0.19 -3.10
C GLY A 111 -5.84 1.36 -3.11
N TYR A 112 -4.92 1.40 -2.15
CA TYR A 112 -3.83 2.39 -2.15
C TYR A 112 -2.96 2.29 -3.41
N ASN A 113 -2.59 1.08 -3.81
CA ASN A 113 -1.75 0.83 -4.98
C ASN A 113 -2.51 1.01 -6.31
N PHE A 114 -3.74 0.53 -6.40
CA PHE A 114 -4.52 0.54 -7.65
C PHE A 114 -5.32 1.83 -7.90
N GLY A 115 -5.47 2.68 -6.89
CA GLY A 115 -6.43 3.78 -6.88
C GLY A 115 -7.74 3.34 -6.23
N ALA A 116 -8.04 3.91 -5.05
CA ALA A 116 -9.12 3.43 -4.19
C ALA A 116 -10.50 3.50 -4.86
N ASP A 117 -10.83 4.60 -5.55
CA ASP A 117 -12.15 4.78 -6.13
C ASP A 117 -12.48 3.71 -7.18
N VAL A 118 -11.58 3.50 -8.12
CA VAL A 118 -11.79 2.52 -9.21
C VAL A 118 -11.74 1.09 -8.70
N TYR A 119 -10.85 0.80 -7.74
CA TYR A 119 -10.72 -0.52 -7.17
C TYR A 119 -11.94 -0.90 -6.33
N PHE A 120 -12.41 -0.05 -5.43
CA PHE A 120 -13.58 -0.34 -4.60
C PHE A 120 -14.88 -0.36 -5.40
N SER A 121 -15.03 0.45 -6.44
CA SER A 121 -16.14 0.33 -7.38
C SER A 121 -16.18 -1.03 -8.06
N TYR A 122 -15.02 -1.51 -8.53
CA TYR A 122 -14.91 -2.86 -9.11
C TYR A 122 -15.28 -3.97 -8.13
N LEU A 123 -14.81 -3.88 -6.87
CA LEU A 123 -15.17 -4.87 -5.85
C LEU A 123 -16.69 -4.89 -5.61
N GLU A 124 -17.31 -3.74 -5.49
CA GLU A 124 -18.76 -3.62 -5.28
C GLU A 124 -19.55 -4.19 -6.45
N GLU A 125 -19.21 -3.80 -7.69
CA GLU A 125 -19.88 -4.27 -8.91
C GLU A 125 -19.79 -5.79 -9.10
N ASN A 126 -18.72 -6.41 -8.60
CA ASN A 126 -18.49 -7.85 -8.71
C ASN A 126 -18.83 -8.64 -7.44
N GLY A 127 -19.35 -7.99 -6.40
CA GLY A 127 -19.72 -8.64 -5.14
C GLY A 127 -18.51 -9.23 -4.38
N ILE A 128 -17.33 -8.63 -4.52
CA ILE A 128 -16.09 -9.09 -3.92
C ILE A 128 -15.94 -8.44 -2.55
N THR A 129 -15.80 -9.25 -1.49
CA THR A 129 -15.76 -8.79 -0.09
C THR A 129 -14.44 -9.11 0.63
N SER A 130 -13.49 -9.72 -0.06
CA SER A 130 -12.16 -10.04 0.46
C SER A 130 -11.11 -9.92 -0.63
N TRP A 131 -9.87 -9.64 -0.21
CA TRP A 131 -8.75 -9.62 -1.12
C TRP A 131 -8.32 -11.03 -1.52
N SER A 132 -7.89 -11.20 -2.76
CA SER A 132 -7.12 -12.35 -3.22
C SER A 132 -6.21 -11.92 -4.37
N GLU A 133 -5.11 -12.61 -4.56
CA GLU A 133 -4.21 -12.40 -5.72
C GLU A 133 -4.99 -12.50 -7.04
N LYS A 134 -5.86 -13.51 -7.15
CA LYS A 134 -6.69 -13.71 -8.34
C LYS A 134 -7.58 -12.50 -8.65
N THR A 135 -8.29 -11.97 -7.66
CA THR A 135 -9.18 -10.81 -7.88
C THR A 135 -8.38 -9.55 -8.23
N SER A 136 -7.18 -9.40 -7.68
CA SER A 136 -6.27 -8.31 -8.02
C SER A 136 -5.72 -8.43 -9.44
N GLU A 137 -5.39 -9.65 -9.89
CA GLU A 137 -5.02 -9.92 -11.29
C GLU A 137 -6.18 -9.64 -12.25
N ASP A 138 -7.41 -10.06 -11.92
CA ASP A 138 -8.59 -9.80 -12.74
C ASP A 138 -8.86 -8.28 -12.87
N PHE A 139 -8.73 -7.53 -11.77
CA PHE A 139 -8.80 -6.08 -11.81
C PHE A 139 -7.70 -5.47 -12.67
N ALA A 140 -6.45 -5.86 -12.46
CA ALA A 140 -5.30 -5.35 -13.19
C ALA A 140 -5.39 -5.66 -14.70
N ARG A 141 -5.92 -6.82 -15.06
CA ARG A 141 -6.22 -7.18 -16.45
C ARG A 141 -7.19 -6.18 -17.08
N MET A 142 -8.29 -5.88 -16.39
CA MET A 142 -9.26 -4.88 -16.86
C MET A 142 -8.63 -3.49 -16.93
N ALA A 143 -7.98 -3.04 -15.85
CA ALA A 143 -7.43 -1.69 -15.73
C ALA A 143 -6.29 -1.41 -16.71
N SER A 144 -5.50 -2.42 -17.08
CA SER A 144 -4.45 -2.32 -18.10
C SER A 144 -4.98 -2.34 -19.53
N GLY A 145 -6.29 -2.51 -19.74
CA GLY A 145 -6.85 -2.76 -21.07
C GLY A 145 -6.39 -4.10 -21.65
N GLU A 146 -6.29 -5.13 -20.81
CA GLU A 146 -5.80 -6.47 -21.15
C GLU A 146 -4.34 -6.48 -21.66
N THR A 147 -3.51 -5.57 -21.17
CA THR A 147 -2.08 -5.47 -21.53
C THR A 147 -1.25 -6.36 -20.59
N PRO A 148 -0.66 -7.48 -21.08
CA PRO A 148 0.22 -8.31 -20.25
C PRO A 148 1.60 -7.68 -20.11
N ARG A 149 2.26 -7.96 -18.98
CA ARG A 149 3.72 -7.79 -18.89
C ARG A 149 4.43 -8.87 -19.69
N ALA A 150 5.59 -8.54 -20.22
CA ALA A 150 6.45 -9.55 -20.84
C ALA A 150 6.92 -10.56 -19.78
N GLU A 151 7.03 -11.84 -20.11
CA GLU A 151 7.41 -12.90 -19.16
C GLU A 151 8.86 -12.73 -18.62
N ASP A 152 9.70 -12.02 -19.36
CA ASP A 152 11.07 -11.68 -18.96
C ASP A 152 11.16 -10.35 -18.19
N ASP A 153 10.06 -9.63 -18.01
CA ASP A 153 9.98 -8.47 -17.12
C ASP A 153 10.13 -8.93 -15.66
N PRO A 154 11.08 -8.37 -14.88
CA PRO A 154 11.22 -8.69 -13.46
C PRO A 154 9.94 -8.51 -12.65
N LEU A 155 9.06 -7.60 -13.04
CA LEU A 155 7.76 -7.36 -12.39
C LEU A 155 6.72 -8.44 -12.70
N TYR A 156 6.92 -9.26 -13.74
CA TYR A 156 5.98 -10.34 -14.08
C TYR A 156 5.76 -11.31 -12.91
N SER A 157 6.84 -11.78 -12.31
CA SER A 157 6.76 -12.66 -11.14
C SER A 157 6.63 -11.91 -9.82
N ALA A 158 7.18 -10.70 -9.71
CA ALA A 158 7.19 -9.93 -8.47
C ALA A 158 5.85 -9.24 -8.19
N ALA A 159 5.21 -8.67 -9.23
CA ALA A 159 4.01 -7.83 -9.10
C ALA A 159 2.80 -8.35 -9.88
N GLY A 160 2.93 -9.44 -10.62
CA GLY A 160 1.86 -10.07 -11.37
C GLY A 160 1.93 -9.86 -12.90
N PRO A 161 1.13 -10.63 -13.67
CA PRO A 161 1.28 -10.76 -15.12
C PRO A 161 0.71 -9.58 -15.93
N TRP A 162 -0.06 -8.68 -15.32
CA TRP A 162 -0.69 -7.56 -16.02
C TRP A 162 0.07 -6.26 -15.82
N ASP A 163 0.14 -5.43 -16.84
CA ASP A 163 0.85 -4.15 -16.81
C ASP A 163 0.04 -3.07 -16.08
N TYR A 164 -0.22 -3.33 -14.80
CA TYR A 164 -0.93 -2.42 -13.91
C TYR A 164 -0.58 -2.69 -12.45
N GLY A 165 0.01 -1.74 -11.78
CA GLY A 165 0.29 -1.77 -10.35
C GLY A 165 1.00 -3.04 -9.87
N ASP A 166 0.84 -3.33 -8.59
CA ASP A 166 1.34 -4.54 -7.94
C ASP A 166 0.14 -5.41 -7.49
N GLN A 167 -0.10 -6.51 -8.18
CA GLN A 167 -1.22 -7.41 -7.92
C GLN A 167 -1.04 -8.25 -6.64
N LYS A 168 0.13 -8.14 -6.00
CA LYS A 168 0.49 -8.79 -4.72
C LYS A 168 0.77 -7.77 -3.62
N TYR A 169 0.36 -6.53 -3.83
CA TYR A 169 0.73 -5.40 -2.97
C TYR A 169 0.46 -5.61 -1.48
N PRO A 170 -0.70 -6.11 -1.04
CA PRO A 170 -0.95 -6.36 0.38
C PRO A 170 0.05 -7.33 1.01
N GLU A 171 0.43 -8.40 0.30
CA GLU A 171 1.44 -9.36 0.80
C GLU A 171 2.81 -8.68 0.95
N HIS A 172 3.18 -7.81 0.01
CA HIS A 172 4.45 -7.10 0.04
C HIS A 172 4.54 -6.11 1.21
N VAL A 173 3.45 -5.41 1.54
CA VAL A 173 3.42 -4.51 2.70
C VAL A 173 3.35 -5.29 4.00
N LEU A 174 2.44 -6.27 4.09
CA LEU A 174 2.13 -6.96 5.35
C LEU A 174 3.26 -7.86 5.85
N ARG A 175 4.23 -8.23 5.02
CA ARG A 175 5.44 -8.92 5.50
C ARG A 175 6.25 -8.09 6.49
N TYR A 176 6.06 -6.77 6.53
CA TYR A 176 6.70 -5.84 7.47
C TYR A 176 5.77 -5.38 8.60
N TYR A 177 4.54 -5.87 8.66
CA TYR A 177 3.52 -5.43 9.61
C TYR A 177 3.12 -6.56 10.56
N HIS A 178 3.31 -6.35 11.86
CA HIS A 178 3.12 -7.38 12.89
C HIS A 178 2.29 -6.83 14.06
N PRO A 179 0.98 -6.57 13.86
CA PRO A 179 0.13 -6.04 14.92
C PRO A 179 -0.09 -7.08 16.03
N GLY A 180 -0.08 -6.62 17.31
CA GLY A 180 -0.38 -7.47 18.47
C GLY A 180 0.79 -8.32 18.97
N THR A 181 2.04 -7.94 18.65
CA THR A 181 3.26 -8.59 19.15
C THR A 181 3.91 -7.85 20.31
N ASP A 182 3.18 -6.96 21.03
CA ASP A 182 3.66 -6.27 22.23
C ASP A 182 3.62 -7.17 23.48
#